data_5578d8793201bcb46d2702bb6f729acb
#
_entry.id   5578d8793201bcb46d2702bb6f729acb
#
_cell.length_a   1.000
_cell.length_b   1.000
_cell.length_c   1.000
_cell.angle_alpha   90.00
_cell.angle_beta   90.00
_cell.angle_gamma   90.00
#
_symmetry.space_group_name_H-M   'P 1'
#
loop_
_entity.id
_entity.type
_entity.pdbx_description
1 polymer ?
#
loop_
_entity_poly.entity_id
_entity_poly.type
_entity_poly.pdbx_seq_one_letter_code
_entity_poly.pdbx_strand_id
1 'polypeptide(L)'
;MNLIFATHNSHKTDEIRKIVGDLCTVLNLHDIGCAEEIPETSDSLQGNALQKAQYVNDKYGLDCFADDTGLEIDALEGKPGVYSARYAGEHCSFQDNINKVLSEMEGIENRRAAFTTVIALLYDGEKYFFEGRIDGEITKKQSGTEGFGYDPIFKPNGYNQTFAALGEDEKNRISHRAIAMQKLLTFLKEKKIL
;
A
#
# COMPACT_ATOMS: atom_id res chain seq x y z
N MET A 1 15.50 -6.84 15.69
CA MET A 1 15.90 -5.95 14.58
C MET A 1 14.85 -4.87 14.40
N ASN A 2 15.27 -3.62 14.08
CA ASN A 2 14.35 -2.54 13.73
C ASN A 2 14.33 -2.39 12.21
N LEU A 3 13.13 -2.37 11.62
CA LEU A 3 12.90 -2.01 10.22
C LEU A 3 12.30 -0.61 10.16
N ILE A 4 12.95 0.31 9.46
CA ILE A 4 12.44 1.67 9.27
C ILE A 4 11.48 1.67 8.08
N PHE A 5 10.23 2.07 8.31
CA PHE A 5 9.21 2.23 7.27
C PHE A 5 8.99 3.70 6.96
N ALA A 6 9.47 4.15 5.80
CA ALA A 6 9.41 5.54 5.35
C ALA A 6 7.98 5.96 4.96
N THR A 7 7.11 6.07 5.94
CA THR A 7 5.70 6.48 5.79
C THR A 7 5.20 7.29 6.98
N HIS A 8 4.34 8.27 6.72
CA HIS A 8 3.51 8.95 7.73
C HIS A 8 2.12 8.31 7.88
N ASN A 9 1.77 7.36 7.01
CA ASN A 9 0.45 6.73 7.04
C ASN A 9 0.38 5.68 8.16
N SER A 10 -0.34 6.01 9.24
CA SER A 10 -0.52 5.13 10.40
C SER A 10 -1.23 3.83 10.03
N HIS A 11 -2.23 3.86 9.14
CA HIS A 11 -2.95 2.65 8.70
C HIS A 11 -1.99 1.66 8.01
N LYS A 12 -1.10 2.14 7.14
CA LYS A 12 -0.07 1.30 6.53
C LYS A 12 0.88 0.72 7.57
N THR A 13 1.31 1.55 8.52
CA THR A 13 2.19 1.12 9.62
C THR A 13 1.55 0.01 10.45
N ASP A 14 0.29 0.16 10.81
CA ASP A 14 -0.44 -0.81 11.63
C ASP A 14 -0.65 -2.13 10.88
N GLU A 15 -0.98 -2.10 9.58
CA GLU A 15 -1.03 -3.31 8.74
C GLU A 15 0.33 -4.02 8.70
N ILE A 16 1.42 -3.30 8.45
CA ILE A 16 2.77 -3.89 8.40
C ILE A 16 3.15 -4.48 9.77
N ARG A 17 2.89 -3.78 10.88
CA ARG A 17 3.15 -4.29 12.23
C ARG A 17 2.40 -5.60 12.51
N LYS A 18 1.15 -5.70 12.08
CA LYS A 18 0.37 -6.95 12.19
C LYS A 18 0.95 -8.08 11.32
N ILE A 19 1.37 -7.76 10.09
CA ILE A 19 1.95 -8.76 9.17
C ILE A 19 3.28 -9.30 9.68
N VAL A 20 4.15 -8.45 10.22
CA VAL A 20 5.47 -8.88 10.71
C VAL A 20 5.41 -9.55 12.09
N GLY A 21 4.39 -9.22 12.89
CA GLY A 21 4.23 -9.78 14.24
C GLY A 21 5.50 -9.58 15.08
N ASP A 22 5.95 -10.63 15.75
CA ASP A 22 7.11 -10.62 16.64
C ASP A 22 8.46 -10.78 15.91
N LEU A 23 8.48 -10.88 14.58
CA LEU A 23 9.72 -11.09 13.82
C LEU A 23 10.67 -9.89 13.91
N CYS A 24 10.13 -8.67 13.89
CA CYS A 24 10.92 -7.45 14.00
C CYS A 24 10.05 -6.27 14.47
N THR A 25 10.70 -5.21 14.94
CA THR A 25 10.04 -3.94 15.29
C THR A 25 9.99 -3.04 14.06
N VAL A 26 8.82 -2.52 13.73
CA VAL A 26 8.64 -1.56 12.63
C VAL A 26 8.51 -0.15 13.20
N LEU A 27 9.45 0.72 12.83
CA LEU A 27 9.47 2.14 13.16
C LEU A 27 9.06 2.95 11.92
N ASN A 28 8.14 3.89 12.08
CA ASN A 28 7.72 4.78 11.00
C ASN A 28 8.47 6.13 11.04
N LEU A 29 8.12 7.06 10.17
CA LEU A 29 8.77 8.37 10.10
C LEU A 29 8.61 9.18 11.39
N HIS A 30 7.47 9.09 12.06
CA HIS A 30 7.25 9.76 13.34
C HIS A 30 8.17 9.19 14.43
N ASP A 31 8.34 7.86 14.46
CA ASP A 31 9.17 7.18 15.47
C ASP A 31 10.66 7.55 15.35
N ILE A 32 11.12 7.95 14.17
CA ILE A 32 12.49 8.43 13.93
C ILE A 32 12.62 9.97 13.94
N GLY A 33 11.56 10.69 14.28
CA GLY A 33 11.56 12.15 14.36
C GLY A 33 11.54 12.88 13.02
N CYS A 34 11.15 12.23 11.93
CA CYS A 34 10.96 12.86 10.63
C CYS A 34 9.54 13.44 10.56
N ALA A 35 9.44 14.77 10.54
CA ALA A 35 8.16 15.49 10.45
C ALA A 35 7.84 15.99 9.04
N GLU A 36 8.80 15.99 8.13
CA GLU A 36 8.64 16.52 6.79
C GLU A 36 7.84 15.58 5.90
N GLU A 37 6.97 16.17 5.08
CA GLU A 37 6.33 15.43 4.01
C GLU A 37 7.35 15.06 2.92
N ILE A 38 7.37 13.80 2.55
CA ILE A 38 8.26 13.31 1.49
C ILE A 38 7.50 13.38 0.16
N PRO A 39 8.01 14.10 -0.84
CA PRO A 39 7.35 14.22 -2.14
C PRO A 39 7.17 12.86 -2.83
N GLU A 40 6.05 12.70 -3.55
CA GLU A 40 5.75 11.57 -4.43
C GLU A 40 5.48 12.14 -5.83
N THR A 41 6.54 12.31 -6.61
CA THR A 41 6.51 12.98 -7.92
C THR A 41 6.72 12.05 -9.10
N SER A 42 6.97 10.76 -8.85
CA SER A 42 7.11 9.76 -9.90
C SER A 42 5.75 9.39 -10.50
N ASP A 43 5.77 9.00 -11.75
CA ASP A 43 4.62 8.45 -12.48
C ASP A 43 4.43 6.93 -12.28
N SER A 44 5.22 6.32 -11.38
CA SER A 44 5.14 4.90 -11.07
C SER A 44 5.17 4.63 -9.55
N LEU A 45 4.51 3.55 -9.12
CA LEU A 45 4.53 3.09 -7.74
C LEU A 45 5.96 2.78 -7.27
N GLN A 46 6.76 2.14 -8.14
CA GLN A 46 8.15 1.84 -7.84
C GLN A 46 8.98 3.11 -7.62
N GLY A 47 8.79 4.12 -8.46
CA GLY A 47 9.49 5.40 -8.36
C GLY A 47 9.14 6.15 -7.08
N ASN A 48 7.85 6.22 -6.72
CA ASN A 48 7.42 6.87 -5.48
C ASN A 48 7.90 6.11 -4.24
N ALA A 49 7.84 4.78 -4.23
CA ALA A 49 8.39 3.99 -3.14
C ALA A 49 9.90 4.23 -2.98
N LEU A 50 10.65 4.21 -4.09
CA LEU A 50 12.09 4.48 -4.06
C LEU A 50 12.40 5.91 -3.59
N GLN A 51 11.66 6.91 -4.06
CA GLN A 51 11.84 8.31 -3.67
C GLN A 51 11.70 8.51 -2.17
N LYS A 52 10.71 7.87 -1.54
CA LYS A 52 10.52 7.92 -0.08
C LYS A 52 11.66 7.24 0.68
N ALA A 53 12.05 6.04 0.26
CA ALA A 53 13.16 5.32 0.89
C ALA A 53 14.48 6.09 0.73
N GLN A 54 14.76 6.63 -0.47
CA GLN A 54 15.97 7.41 -0.74
C GLN A 54 16.05 8.67 0.13
N TYR A 55 14.94 9.39 0.29
CA TYR A 55 14.89 10.59 1.15
C TYR A 55 15.32 10.27 2.60
N VAL A 56 14.82 9.18 3.16
CA VAL A 56 15.17 8.76 4.54
C VAL A 56 16.63 8.32 4.61
N ASN A 57 17.11 7.54 3.65
CA ASN A 57 18.49 7.08 3.61
C ASN A 57 19.46 8.26 3.47
N ASP A 58 19.22 9.19 2.55
CA ASP A 58 20.09 10.34 2.32
C ASP A 58 20.14 11.31 3.53
N LYS A 59 19.00 11.51 4.19
CA LYS A 59 18.88 12.49 5.28
C LYS A 59 19.32 11.94 6.63
N TYR A 60 18.99 10.69 6.92
CA TYR A 60 19.21 10.08 8.24
C TYR A 60 20.29 9.01 8.24
N GLY A 61 20.82 8.59 7.07
CA GLY A 61 21.81 7.52 6.96
C GLY A 61 21.27 6.16 7.41
N LEU A 62 19.96 5.94 7.31
CA LEU A 62 19.31 4.72 7.78
C LEU A 62 18.93 3.81 6.63
N ASP A 63 19.20 2.52 6.78
CA ASP A 63 18.59 1.52 5.94
C ASP A 63 17.09 1.48 6.23
N CYS A 64 16.27 1.52 5.18
CA CYS A 64 14.83 1.65 5.32
C CYS A 64 14.09 1.07 4.12
N PHE A 65 12.80 0.84 4.30
CA PHE A 65 11.90 0.54 3.20
C PHE A 65 10.75 1.54 3.13
N ALA A 66 10.19 1.71 1.94
CA ALA A 66 8.95 2.45 1.71
C ALA A 66 8.03 1.65 0.80
N ASP A 67 6.72 1.91 0.87
CA ASP A 67 5.77 1.35 -0.07
C ASP A 67 5.07 2.46 -0.86
N ASP A 68 4.67 2.14 -2.08
CA ASP A 68 3.60 2.85 -2.74
C ASP A 68 2.55 1.87 -3.25
N THR A 69 1.28 2.31 -3.26
CA THR A 69 0.14 1.45 -3.53
C THR A 69 -0.84 2.14 -4.44
N GLY A 70 -1.28 1.41 -5.47
CA GLY A 70 -2.31 1.85 -6.40
C GLY A 70 -3.46 0.86 -6.52
N LEU A 71 -4.68 1.40 -6.66
CA LEU A 71 -5.84 0.71 -7.20
C LEU A 71 -5.85 0.92 -8.70
N GLU A 72 -5.89 -0.16 -9.47
CA GLU A 72 -5.93 -0.15 -10.93
C GLU A 72 -7.26 -0.74 -11.40
N ILE A 73 -8.04 0.01 -12.15
CA ILE A 73 -9.38 -0.41 -12.64
C ILE A 73 -9.33 -0.51 -14.15
N ASP A 74 -9.59 -1.69 -14.71
CA ASP A 74 -9.49 -1.95 -16.15
C ASP A 74 -10.33 -0.97 -16.98
N ALA A 75 -11.58 -0.77 -16.59
CA ALA A 75 -12.50 0.11 -17.30
C ALA A 75 -12.14 1.60 -17.23
N LEU A 76 -11.27 1.98 -16.32
CA LEU A 76 -10.75 3.34 -16.16
C LEU A 76 -9.29 3.44 -16.64
N GLU A 77 -8.86 2.53 -17.53
CA GLU A 77 -7.51 2.53 -18.12
C GLU A 77 -6.40 2.51 -17.06
N GLY A 78 -6.61 1.76 -15.98
CA GLY A 78 -5.66 1.63 -14.87
C GLY A 78 -5.74 2.75 -13.82
N LYS A 79 -6.66 3.71 -13.97
CA LYS A 79 -6.87 4.72 -12.93
C LYS A 79 -7.61 4.11 -11.72
N PRO A 80 -7.39 4.69 -10.53
CA PRO A 80 -6.55 5.83 -10.15
C PRO A 80 -5.02 5.57 -10.15
N GLY A 81 -4.53 4.33 -10.10
CA GLY A 81 -3.09 4.02 -10.17
C GLY A 81 -2.27 4.77 -9.11
N VAL A 82 -1.19 5.44 -9.51
CA VAL A 82 -0.33 6.24 -8.62
C VAL A 82 -1.06 7.41 -7.94
N TYR A 83 -2.21 7.81 -8.44
CA TYR A 83 -3.03 8.88 -7.86
C TYR A 83 -4.05 8.39 -6.84
N SER A 84 -3.98 7.12 -6.42
CA SER A 84 -4.99 6.49 -5.56
C SER A 84 -5.26 7.26 -4.27
N ALA A 85 -4.24 7.83 -3.64
CA ALA A 85 -4.42 8.60 -2.41
C ALA A 85 -5.11 9.97 -2.61
N ARG A 86 -5.01 10.54 -3.82
CA ARG A 86 -5.49 11.88 -4.17
C ARG A 86 -6.37 11.93 -5.42
N TYR A 87 -7.08 10.84 -5.70
CA TYR A 87 -7.86 10.69 -6.93
C TYR A 87 -8.98 11.73 -7.08
N ALA A 88 -9.61 12.10 -5.98
CA ALA A 88 -10.64 13.16 -5.96
C ALA A 88 -10.06 14.58 -5.72
N GLY A 89 -8.75 14.72 -5.58
CA GLY A 89 -8.05 15.99 -5.36
C GLY A 89 -7.04 15.92 -4.23
N GLU A 90 -6.20 16.95 -4.05
CA GLU A 90 -5.08 16.98 -3.07
C GLU A 90 -5.67 17.07 -1.69
N HIS A 91 -6.54 17.24 -1.12
CA HIS A 91 -7.00 17.25 0.28
C HIS A 91 -8.30 16.44 0.46
N CYS A 92 -8.49 15.46 -0.42
CA CYS A 92 -9.68 14.61 -0.39
C CYS A 92 -9.60 13.56 0.73
N SER A 93 -10.78 13.21 1.23
CA SER A 93 -10.94 12.07 2.14
C SER A 93 -10.96 10.74 1.36
N PHE A 94 -10.83 9.63 2.08
CA PHE A 94 -11.05 8.29 1.49
C PHE A 94 -12.45 8.17 0.88
N GLN A 95 -13.45 8.78 1.53
CA GLN A 95 -14.82 8.76 1.04
C GLN A 95 -14.98 9.52 -0.28
N ASP A 96 -14.28 10.64 -0.47
CA ASP A 96 -14.30 11.39 -1.73
C ASP A 96 -13.71 10.55 -2.88
N ASN A 97 -12.61 9.86 -2.62
CA ASN A 97 -11.99 8.94 -3.58
C ASN A 97 -12.92 7.79 -3.95
N ILE A 98 -13.57 7.16 -2.96
CA ILE A 98 -14.57 6.11 -3.18
C ILE A 98 -15.74 6.62 -4.02
N ASN A 99 -16.29 7.76 -3.66
CA ASN A 99 -17.43 8.36 -4.36
C ASN A 99 -17.10 8.64 -5.83
N LYS A 100 -15.90 9.15 -6.09
CA LYS A 100 -15.43 9.39 -7.45
C LYS A 100 -15.32 8.10 -8.25
N VAL A 101 -14.70 7.05 -7.72
CA VAL A 101 -14.61 5.75 -8.39
C VAL A 101 -16.00 5.18 -8.67
N LEU A 102 -16.91 5.19 -7.69
CA LEU A 102 -18.25 4.65 -7.88
C LEU A 102 -19.04 5.43 -8.93
N SER A 103 -18.91 6.76 -8.97
CA SER A 103 -19.53 7.61 -9.99
C SER A 103 -19.00 7.33 -11.39
N GLU A 104 -17.67 7.23 -11.55
CA GLU A 104 -17.04 6.93 -12.85
C GLU A 104 -17.34 5.50 -13.32
N MET A 105 -17.64 4.59 -12.40
CA MET A 105 -18.01 3.20 -12.67
C MET A 105 -19.52 2.98 -12.84
N GLU A 106 -20.34 4.04 -12.80
CA GLU A 106 -21.79 3.93 -12.98
C GLU A 106 -22.12 3.41 -14.40
N GLY A 107 -22.98 2.40 -14.50
CA GLY A 107 -23.37 1.77 -15.76
C GLY A 107 -22.30 0.90 -16.42
N ILE A 108 -21.10 0.77 -15.85
CA ILE A 108 -20.01 -0.03 -16.39
C ILE A 108 -20.11 -1.48 -15.89
N GLU A 109 -20.17 -2.43 -16.82
CA GLU A 109 -20.22 -3.88 -16.50
C GLU A 109 -18.84 -4.49 -16.20
N ASN A 110 -17.78 -4.02 -16.89
CA ASN A 110 -16.42 -4.47 -16.56
C ASN A 110 -15.96 -3.79 -15.28
N ARG A 111 -15.96 -4.54 -14.20
CA ARG A 111 -15.60 -4.02 -12.89
C ARG A 111 -14.26 -4.56 -12.38
N ARG A 112 -13.49 -5.23 -13.24
CA ARG A 112 -12.20 -5.80 -12.88
C ARG A 112 -11.25 -4.71 -12.41
N ALA A 113 -10.57 -5.02 -11.33
CA ALA A 113 -9.61 -4.14 -10.71
C ALA A 113 -8.52 -4.96 -10.01
N ALA A 114 -7.42 -4.31 -9.68
CA ALA A 114 -6.39 -4.88 -8.85
C ALA A 114 -5.81 -3.84 -7.89
N PHE A 115 -5.38 -4.28 -6.72
CA PHE A 115 -4.46 -3.52 -5.90
C PHE A 115 -3.03 -4.01 -6.15
N THR A 116 -2.13 -3.06 -6.36
CA THR A 116 -0.70 -3.30 -6.47
C THR A 116 0.05 -2.48 -5.41
N THR A 117 0.95 -3.11 -4.68
CA THR A 117 1.92 -2.44 -3.79
C THR A 117 3.33 -2.75 -4.28
N VAL A 118 4.17 -1.74 -4.38
CA VAL A 118 5.61 -1.90 -4.56
C VAL A 118 6.31 -1.43 -3.29
N ILE A 119 7.13 -2.29 -2.71
CA ILE A 119 8.06 -1.95 -1.63
C ILE A 119 9.44 -1.72 -2.24
N ALA A 120 10.06 -0.58 -1.93
CA ALA A 120 11.48 -0.33 -2.18
C ALA A 120 12.24 -0.43 -0.86
N LEU A 121 13.24 -1.30 -0.79
CA LEU A 121 14.17 -1.44 0.33
C LEU A 121 15.52 -0.87 -0.08
N LEU A 122 16.06 0.01 0.75
CA LEU A 122 17.46 0.43 0.72
C LEU A 122 18.17 -0.25 1.88
N TYR A 123 19.16 -1.07 1.57
CA TYR A 123 19.91 -1.84 2.54
C TYR A 123 21.37 -2.00 2.09
N ASP A 124 22.31 -1.62 2.95
CA ASP A 124 23.75 -1.71 2.68
C ASP A 124 24.16 -1.06 1.32
N GLY A 125 23.56 0.09 1.01
CA GLY A 125 23.81 0.84 -0.23
C GLY A 125 23.12 0.29 -1.49
N GLU A 126 22.47 -0.86 -1.40
CA GLU A 126 21.79 -1.52 -2.52
C GLU A 126 20.27 -1.27 -2.49
N LYS A 127 19.63 -1.39 -3.66
CA LYS A 127 18.19 -1.16 -3.88
C LYS A 127 17.50 -2.46 -4.26
N TYR A 128 16.46 -2.81 -3.53
CA TYR A 128 15.65 -4.00 -3.79
C TYR A 128 14.18 -3.63 -3.91
N PHE A 129 13.44 -4.36 -4.74
CA PHE A 129 12.01 -4.10 -4.97
C PHE A 129 11.19 -5.38 -4.79
N PHE A 130 10.04 -5.24 -4.13
CA PHE A 130 9.12 -6.34 -3.87
C PHE A 130 7.70 -5.89 -4.22
N GLU A 131 7.12 -6.54 -5.21
CA GLU A 131 5.76 -6.25 -5.65
C GLU A 131 4.77 -7.29 -5.10
N GLY A 132 3.64 -6.81 -4.63
CA GLY A 132 2.48 -7.63 -4.31
C GLY A 132 1.26 -7.10 -5.04
N ARG A 133 0.51 -8.01 -5.68
CA ARG A 133 -0.70 -7.71 -6.43
C ARG A 133 -1.81 -8.66 -6.02
N ILE A 134 -3.02 -8.13 -5.90
CA ILE A 134 -4.24 -8.92 -5.74
C ILE A 134 -5.30 -8.43 -6.72
N ASP A 135 -5.80 -9.35 -7.51
CA ASP A 135 -6.87 -9.07 -8.46
C ASP A 135 -8.24 -9.22 -7.80
N GLY A 136 -9.21 -8.46 -8.28
CA GLY A 136 -10.57 -8.43 -7.76
C GLY A 136 -11.49 -7.61 -8.64
N GLU A 137 -12.54 -7.08 -8.03
CA GLU A 137 -13.50 -6.20 -8.70
C GLU A 137 -13.98 -5.07 -7.79
N ILE A 138 -14.41 -3.98 -8.41
CA ILE A 138 -15.08 -2.88 -7.73
C ILE A 138 -16.57 -3.22 -7.57
N THR A 139 -17.07 -3.21 -6.34
CA THR A 139 -18.49 -3.44 -6.05
C THR A 139 -19.33 -2.22 -6.46
N LYS A 140 -20.66 -2.43 -6.65
CA LYS A 140 -21.60 -1.33 -6.98
C LYS A 140 -21.93 -0.46 -5.76
N LYS A 141 -21.67 -0.97 -4.55
CA LYS A 141 -21.95 -0.26 -3.27
C LYS A 141 -20.87 -0.58 -2.27
N GLN A 142 -20.66 0.32 -1.34
CA GLN A 142 -19.77 0.10 -0.20
C GLN A 142 -20.30 -1.00 0.71
N SER A 143 -19.40 -1.78 1.30
CA SER A 143 -19.70 -2.82 2.28
C SER A 143 -18.55 -2.95 3.28
N GLY A 144 -18.88 -3.12 4.57
CA GLY A 144 -17.90 -3.18 5.64
C GLY A 144 -17.44 -1.81 6.12
N THR A 145 -16.74 -1.81 7.24
CA THR A 145 -16.30 -0.58 7.93
C THR A 145 -14.84 -0.61 8.34
N GLU A 146 -14.17 -1.72 8.16
CA GLU A 146 -12.76 -1.87 8.55
C GLU A 146 -11.81 -1.48 7.43
N GLY A 147 -10.54 -1.32 7.78
CA GLY A 147 -9.51 -0.93 6.82
C GLY A 147 -9.51 0.55 6.47
N PHE A 148 -9.02 0.88 5.28
CA PHE A 148 -8.91 2.26 4.80
C PHE A 148 -8.91 2.34 3.27
N GLY A 149 -8.95 3.57 2.74
CA GLY A 149 -8.91 3.79 1.29
C GLY A 149 -10.12 3.18 0.58
N TYR A 150 -9.86 2.36 -0.42
CA TYR A 150 -10.89 1.73 -1.25
C TYR A 150 -11.36 0.36 -0.74
N ASP A 151 -10.97 -0.05 0.45
CA ASP A 151 -11.35 -1.35 1.03
C ASP A 151 -12.87 -1.60 1.02
N PRO A 152 -13.74 -0.59 1.25
CA PRO A 152 -15.20 -0.78 1.23
C PRO A 152 -15.79 -1.11 -0.15
N ILE A 153 -15.05 -0.89 -1.23
CA ILE A 153 -15.54 -1.14 -2.61
C ILE A 153 -14.69 -2.18 -3.38
N PHE A 154 -13.60 -2.67 -2.82
CA PHE A 154 -12.77 -3.67 -3.48
C PHE A 154 -13.08 -5.06 -2.93
N LYS A 155 -13.55 -5.96 -3.81
CA LYS A 155 -13.80 -7.37 -3.52
C LYS A 155 -12.72 -8.22 -4.18
N PRO A 156 -11.83 -8.88 -3.41
CA PRO A 156 -10.77 -9.71 -3.98
C PRO A 156 -11.33 -10.98 -4.62
N ASN A 157 -10.67 -11.47 -5.66
CA ASN A 157 -11.05 -12.73 -6.32
C ASN A 157 -11.02 -13.89 -5.32
N GLY A 158 -12.02 -14.79 -5.44
CA GLY A 158 -12.18 -15.93 -4.53
C GLY A 158 -12.93 -15.61 -3.24
N TYR A 159 -13.32 -14.36 -3.03
CA TYR A 159 -14.10 -13.92 -1.87
C TYR A 159 -15.45 -13.32 -2.28
N ASN A 160 -16.43 -13.41 -1.39
CA ASN A 160 -17.77 -12.86 -1.59
C ASN A 160 -17.98 -11.51 -0.90
N GLN A 161 -16.95 -10.99 -0.23
CA GLN A 161 -16.99 -9.78 0.57
C GLN A 161 -15.87 -8.81 0.16
N THR A 162 -16.08 -7.52 0.43
CA THR A 162 -15.04 -6.51 0.26
C THR A 162 -13.94 -6.64 1.33
N PHE A 163 -12.78 -6.04 1.12
CA PHE A 163 -11.73 -6.02 2.15
C PHE A 163 -12.24 -5.47 3.47
N ALA A 164 -13.04 -4.41 3.44
CA ALA A 164 -13.60 -3.82 4.65
C ALA A 164 -14.64 -4.72 5.36
N ALA A 165 -15.24 -5.67 4.67
CA ALA A 165 -16.18 -6.62 5.24
C ALA A 165 -15.52 -7.96 5.66
N LEU A 166 -14.37 -8.30 5.07
CA LEU A 166 -13.57 -9.47 5.46
C LEU A 166 -12.89 -9.29 6.82
N GLY A 167 -12.63 -8.05 7.20
CA GLY A 167 -11.90 -7.73 8.41
C GLY A 167 -10.38 -7.69 8.24
N GLU A 168 -9.72 -7.03 9.18
CA GLU A 168 -8.28 -6.73 9.10
C GLU A 168 -7.42 -8.00 9.09
N ASP A 169 -7.74 -9.01 9.88
CA ASP A 169 -6.91 -10.23 9.99
C ASP A 169 -6.85 -10.97 8.66
N GLU A 170 -8.01 -11.16 8.01
CA GLU A 170 -8.04 -11.82 6.71
C GLU A 170 -7.39 -10.95 5.63
N LYS A 171 -7.64 -9.64 5.61
CA LYS A 171 -6.97 -8.71 4.71
C LYS A 171 -5.45 -8.78 4.86
N ASN A 172 -4.93 -8.76 6.09
CA ASN A 172 -3.48 -8.81 6.36
C ASN A 172 -2.84 -10.15 5.95
N ARG A 173 -3.64 -11.18 5.75
CA ARG A 173 -3.18 -12.49 5.25
C ARG A 173 -3.06 -12.54 3.72
N ILE A 174 -3.94 -11.85 2.99
CA ILE A 174 -4.10 -12.03 1.53
C ILE A 174 -3.81 -10.78 0.71
N SER A 175 -3.68 -9.60 1.32
CA SER A 175 -3.62 -8.33 0.58
C SER A 175 -2.33 -8.17 -0.24
N HIS A 176 -2.39 -7.25 -1.21
CA HIS A 176 -1.26 -6.78 -1.99
C HIS A 176 -0.05 -6.41 -1.11
N ARG A 177 -0.29 -5.67 0.02
CA ARG A 177 0.76 -5.30 0.97
C ARG A 177 1.31 -6.53 1.71
N ALA A 178 0.45 -7.46 2.10
CA ALA A 178 0.88 -8.71 2.72
C ALA A 178 1.78 -9.52 1.78
N ILE A 179 1.40 -9.65 0.51
CA ILE A 179 2.19 -10.35 -0.52
C ILE A 179 3.57 -9.68 -0.71
N ALA A 180 3.61 -8.35 -0.85
CA ALA A 180 4.86 -7.60 -1.01
C ALA A 180 5.75 -7.75 0.24
N MET A 181 5.17 -7.61 1.44
CA MET A 181 5.89 -7.73 2.71
C MET A 181 6.43 -9.13 2.94
N GLN A 182 5.70 -10.17 2.57
CA GLN A 182 6.17 -11.56 2.68
C GLN A 182 7.40 -11.81 1.82
N LYS A 183 7.46 -11.22 0.61
CA LYS A 183 8.64 -11.28 -0.26
C LYS A 183 9.84 -10.57 0.38
N LEU A 184 9.63 -9.38 0.96
CA LEU A 184 10.66 -8.65 1.70
C LEU A 184 11.18 -9.48 2.89
N LEU A 185 10.31 -10.04 3.72
CA LEU A 185 10.70 -10.86 4.87
C LEU A 185 11.47 -12.11 4.45
N THR A 186 11.07 -12.76 3.36
CA THR A 186 11.78 -13.91 2.80
C THR A 186 13.20 -13.51 2.39
N PHE A 187 13.36 -12.42 1.66
CA PHE A 187 14.66 -11.86 1.28
C PHE A 187 15.54 -11.56 2.49
N LEU A 188 15.02 -10.92 3.54
CA LEU A 188 15.78 -10.60 4.75
C LEU A 188 16.27 -11.86 5.47
N LYS A 189 15.45 -12.93 5.51
CA LYS A 189 15.83 -14.23 6.07
C LYS A 189 16.94 -14.90 5.24
N GLU A 190 16.82 -14.92 3.91
CA GLU A 190 17.83 -15.48 3.01
C GLU A 190 19.17 -14.76 3.13
N LYS A 191 19.15 -13.46 3.35
CA LYS A 191 20.34 -12.63 3.60
C LYS A 191 20.86 -12.74 5.03
N LYS A 192 20.19 -13.48 5.93
CA LYS A 192 20.52 -13.61 7.37
C LYS A 192 20.51 -12.26 8.10
N ILE A 193 19.61 -11.38 7.70
CA ILE A 193 19.38 -10.06 8.31
C ILE A 193 18.31 -10.18 9.41
N LEU A 194 17.36 -11.09 9.23
CA LEU A 194 16.33 -11.53 10.19
C LEU A 194 16.59 -12.94 10.67
#